data_3ebda2455276b61de4f8bf8ac0ae79bf
#
_entry.id   3ebda2455276b61de4f8bf8ac0ae79bf
#
_cell.length_a   1.000
_cell.length_b   1.000
_cell.length_c   1.000
_cell.angle_alpha   90.00
_cell.angle_beta   90.00
_cell.angle_gamma   90.00
#
_symmetry.space_group_name_H-M   'P 1'
#
loop_
_entity.id
_entity.type
_entity.pdbx_description
1 polymer ?
#
loop_
_entity_poly.entity_id
_entity_poly.type
_entity_poly.pdbx_seq_one_letter_code
_entity_poly.pdbx_strand_id
1 'polypeptide(L)'
;MYLIEPIRNGKYLPDGALVMAMQVYVLNNIDIDETVIFPYYCEPKVEIGLFQNAETEVNHDYMKEKDIILVRRDTGGGAVYVDNGAVNVCFLMPGDTDVYGNYKKFYQPAVDVLHSLGATEVEQRGRNDLTARGKKVSGAAMTLVRGKIYGGYSLLLDVNYEAMVNALTPTRKKIESKGIESVRARVMGMRELLKPEYQNVTIDEFKNLIICGLMGIEDIKDAKRYELTDEDWAAIEKLADEKYRNWDWNYGKSPRYNYNRDAHLAIGTVDFSLEVEEGRITKAKIYGDFFGKGNVRDVEEKLIGVRVKEEDLLEALGTIDLAFYFGNVEAKELVDLILS
;
A
#
# COMPACT_ATOMS: atom_id res chain seq x y z
N MET A 1 0.01 -2.49 23.45
CA MET A 1 -0.02 -2.95 22.04
C MET A 1 -0.48 -4.39 22.00
N TYR A 2 -1.41 -4.75 21.11
CA TYR A 2 -1.86 -6.12 20.87
C TYR A 2 -1.27 -6.69 19.57
N LEU A 3 -0.92 -7.96 19.58
CA LEU A 3 -0.48 -8.73 18.41
C LEU A 3 -1.67 -9.52 17.85
N ILE A 4 -1.92 -9.40 16.55
CA ILE A 4 -2.83 -10.26 15.79
C ILE A 4 -2.08 -10.80 14.57
N GLU A 5 -1.95 -12.12 14.49
CA GLU A 5 -1.29 -12.80 13.37
C GLU A 5 -2.31 -13.59 12.54
N PRO A 6 -2.05 -13.85 11.25
CA PRO A 6 -2.90 -14.70 10.42
C PRO A 6 -2.69 -16.19 10.79
N ILE A 7 -3.01 -16.52 12.03
CA ILE A 7 -2.90 -17.89 12.57
C ILE A 7 -4.28 -18.36 12.99
N ARG A 8 -4.75 -19.47 12.42
CA ARG A 8 -6.01 -20.10 12.80
C ARG A 8 -5.75 -21.57 13.15
N ASN A 9 -6.22 -22.00 14.32
CA ASN A 9 -6.02 -23.38 14.83
C ASN A 9 -4.54 -23.81 14.80
N GLY A 10 -3.63 -22.90 15.18
CA GLY A 10 -2.19 -23.14 15.20
C GLY A 10 -1.51 -23.18 13.81
N LYS A 11 -2.26 -22.93 12.73
CA LYS A 11 -1.73 -22.91 11.36
C LYS A 11 -1.62 -21.48 10.85
N TYR A 12 -0.45 -21.11 10.35
CA TYR A 12 -0.21 -19.86 9.66
C TYR A 12 -0.91 -19.85 8.30
N LEU A 13 -1.57 -18.72 7.95
CA LEU A 13 -2.34 -18.54 6.72
C LEU A 13 -1.64 -17.49 5.84
N PRO A 14 -0.87 -17.87 4.81
CA PRO A 14 -0.10 -16.96 3.97
C PRO A 14 -0.93 -16.31 2.85
N ASP A 15 -2.26 -16.31 2.94
CA ASP A 15 -3.14 -15.72 1.93
C ASP A 15 -3.17 -14.18 2.06
N GLY A 16 -2.63 -13.51 1.04
CA GLY A 16 -2.52 -12.06 1.03
C GLY A 16 -3.87 -11.32 1.02
N ALA A 17 -4.93 -11.89 0.44
CA ALA A 17 -6.27 -11.31 0.45
C ALA A 17 -6.93 -11.47 1.84
N LEU A 18 -6.75 -12.63 2.46
CA LEU A 18 -7.26 -12.91 3.80
C LEU A 18 -6.64 -12.00 4.86
N VAL A 19 -5.32 -11.76 4.76
CA VAL A 19 -4.61 -10.86 5.68
C VAL A 19 -5.13 -9.43 5.58
N MET A 20 -5.42 -8.94 4.38
CA MET A 20 -6.02 -7.62 4.18
C MET A 20 -7.42 -7.56 4.79
N ALA A 21 -8.24 -8.59 4.58
CA ALA A 21 -9.56 -8.70 5.17
C ALA A 21 -9.50 -8.73 6.70
N MET A 22 -8.57 -9.48 7.29
CA MET A 22 -8.36 -9.56 8.73
C MET A 22 -8.11 -8.18 9.35
N GLN A 23 -7.21 -7.40 8.78
CA GLN A 23 -6.88 -6.06 9.28
C GLN A 23 -8.09 -5.12 9.23
N VAL A 24 -8.81 -5.11 8.12
CA VAL A 24 -9.99 -4.25 7.93
C VAL A 24 -11.19 -4.74 8.75
N TYR A 25 -11.33 -6.04 8.94
CA TYR A 25 -12.33 -6.59 9.86
C TYR A 25 -12.09 -6.11 11.29
N VAL A 26 -10.86 -6.23 11.78
CA VAL A 26 -10.48 -5.75 13.12
C VAL A 26 -10.72 -4.25 13.26
N LEU A 27 -10.32 -3.44 12.27
CA LEU A 27 -10.58 -1.99 12.24
C LEU A 27 -12.06 -1.66 12.44
N ASN A 28 -12.95 -2.43 11.82
CA ASN A 28 -14.36 -2.12 11.72
C ASN A 28 -15.22 -2.72 12.84
N ASN A 29 -14.80 -3.84 13.43
CA ASN A 29 -15.67 -4.66 14.28
C ASN A 29 -15.11 -4.92 15.69
N ILE A 30 -13.81 -4.68 15.91
CA ILE A 30 -13.19 -4.96 17.21
C ILE A 30 -12.78 -3.65 17.85
N ASP A 31 -13.32 -3.42 19.05
CA ASP A 31 -13.03 -2.20 19.82
C ASP A 31 -11.78 -2.43 20.69
N ILE A 32 -10.63 -1.98 20.19
CA ILE A 32 -9.35 -1.99 20.90
C ILE A 32 -8.82 -0.56 20.93
N ASP A 33 -8.67 0.00 22.12
CA ASP A 33 -8.15 1.36 22.32
C ASP A 33 -6.64 1.46 22.23
N GLU A 34 -5.94 0.32 22.33
CA GLU A 34 -4.50 0.25 22.18
C GLU A 34 -4.08 0.05 20.72
N THR A 35 -2.81 0.31 20.41
CA THR A 35 -2.23 -0.05 19.14
C THR A 35 -2.32 -1.56 18.89
N VAL A 36 -2.76 -1.94 17.70
CA VAL A 36 -2.72 -3.32 17.22
C VAL A 36 -1.68 -3.45 16.14
N ILE A 37 -0.87 -4.50 16.19
CA ILE A 37 0.15 -4.84 15.20
C ILE A 37 -0.24 -6.12 14.46
N PHE A 38 -0.17 -6.08 13.12
CA PHE A 38 -0.44 -7.21 12.21
C PHE A 38 0.81 -7.51 11.38
N PRO A 39 1.75 -8.31 11.91
CA PRO A 39 2.91 -8.73 11.13
C PRO A 39 2.54 -9.94 10.28
N TYR A 40 2.96 -9.91 9.00
CA TYR A 40 2.75 -11.04 8.12
C TYR A 40 3.78 -11.11 7.00
N TYR A 41 3.93 -12.28 6.45
CA TYR A 41 4.46 -12.59 5.11
C TYR A 41 3.42 -13.41 4.37
N CYS A 42 3.46 -13.45 3.05
CA CYS A 42 2.41 -14.11 2.28
C CYS A 42 2.95 -14.74 1.00
N GLU A 43 2.10 -15.53 0.36
CA GLU A 43 2.30 -16.00 -1.00
C GLU A 43 2.41 -14.82 -1.97
N PRO A 44 3.04 -15.01 -3.15
CA PRO A 44 3.25 -13.92 -4.10
C PRO A 44 1.98 -13.19 -4.47
N LYS A 45 1.98 -11.87 -4.29
CA LYS A 45 0.92 -10.97 -4.71
C LYS A 45 1.46 -9.67 -5.27
N VAL A 46 0.70 -9.00 -6.10
CA VAL A 46 0.85 -7.57 -6.35
C VAL A 46 -0.22 -6.84 -5.55
N GLU A 47 0.22 -5.86 -4.78
CA GLU A 47 -0.65 -5.00 -3.99
C GLU A 47 -0.65 -3.60 -4.59
N ILE A 48 -1.80 -3.19 -5.17
CA ILE A 48 -1.98 -1.86 -5.73
C ILE A 48 -2.62 -0.91 -4.71
N GLY A 49 -2.27 0.37 -4.82
CA GLY A 49 -2.88 1.43 -4.02
C GLY A 49 -4.36 1.64 -4.36
N LEU A 50 -5.09 2.24 -3.42
CA LEU A 50 -6.55 2.45 -3.53
C LEU A 50 -6.95 3.14 -4.83
N PHE A 51 -6.15 4.08 -5.32
CA PHE A 51 -6.45 4.94 -6.46
C PHE A 51 -5.73 4.52 -7.76
N GLN A 52 -5.02 3.40 -7.78
CA GLN A 52 -4.30 2.97 -8.97
C GLN A 52 -5.20 2.25 -9.98
N ASN A 53 -4.88 2.44 -11.27
CA ASN A 53 -5.48 1.68 -12.35
C ASN A 53 -4.74 0.34 -12.52
N ALA A 54 -5.40 -0.78 -12.19
CA ALA A 54 -4.80 -2.11 -12.30
C ALA A 54 -4.25 -2.42 -13.70
N GLU A 55 -4.95 -1.98 -14.76
CA GLU A 55 -4.57 -2.28 -16.14
C GLU A 55 -3.23 -1.63 -16.57
N THR A 56 -2.87 -0.51 -15.94
CA THR A 56 -1.63 0.23 -16.25
C THR A 56 -0.48 -0.07 -15.31
N GLU A 57 -0.73 -0.75 -14.20
CA GLU A 57 0.26 -0.95 -13.14
C GLU A 57 0.89 -2.34 -13.15
N VAL A 58 0.20 -3.35 -13.71
CA VAL A 58 0.63 -4.75 -13.57
C VAL A 58 0.68 -5.50 -14.91
N ASN A 59 1.45 -6.58 -14.94
CA ASN A 59 1.51 -7.53 -16.05
C ASN A 59 0.60 -8.73 -15.77
N HIS A 60 -0.63 -8.67 -16.25
CA HIS A 60 -1.64 -9.70 -16.01
C HIS A 60 -1.24 -11.08 -16.52
N ASP A 61 -0.58 -11.17 -17.70
CA ASP A 61 -0.14 -12.44 -18.28
C ASP A 61 0.89 -13.14 -17.40
N TYR A 62 1.90 -12.37 -16.94
CA TYR A 62 2.93 -12.89 -16.04
C TYR A 62 2.33 -13.31 -14.68
N MET A 63 1.47 -12.49 -14.12
CA MET A 63 0.82 -12.79 -12.86
C MET A 63 -0.01 -14.07 -12.94
N LYS A 64 -0.76 -14.25 -14.03
CA LYS A 64 -1.53 -15.46 -14.27
C LYS A 64 -0.65 -16.70 -14.45
N GLU A 65 0.47 -16.58 -15.19
CA GLU A 65 1.44 -17.68 -15.37
C GLU A 65 2.07 -18.14 -14.06
N LYS A 66 2.29 -17.22 -13.13
CA LYS A 66 2.99 -17.46 -11.85
C LYS A 66 2.07 -17.56 -10.63
N ASP A 67 0.76 -17.63 -10.84
CA ASP A 67 -0.26 -17.66 -9.77
C ASP A 67 -0.12 -16.50 -8.77
N ILE A 68 0.29 -15.32 -9.27
CA ILE A 68 0.41 -14.11 -8.46
C ILE A 68 -0.96 -13.43 -8.40
N ILE A 69 -1.49 -13.24 -7.21
CA ILE A 69 -2.78 -12.58 -7.02
C ILE A 69 -2.63 -11.05 -7.06
N LEU A 70 -3.69 -10.37 -7.52
CA LEU A 70 -3.82 -8.91 -7.38
C LEU A 70 -4.72 -8.59 -6.20
N VAL A 71 -4.26 -7.70 -5.33
CA VAL A 71 -5.04 -7.18 -4.21
C VAL A 71 -4.95 -5.66 -4.19
N ARG A 72 -6.09 -4.97 -4.12
CA ARG A 72 -6.14 -3.52 -3.89
C ARG A 72 -6.25 -3.23 -2.41
N ARG A 73 -5.28 -2.48 -1.86
CA ARG A 73 -5.32 -2.07 -0.46
C ARG A 73 -6.20 -0.84 -0.23
N ASP A 74 -6.54 -0.58 1.02
CA ASP A 74 -7.38 0.56 1.44
C ASP A 74 -6.57 1.86 1.64
N THR A 75 -5.27 1.84 1.40
CA THR A 75 -4.38 3.01 1.48
C THR A 75 -3.92 3.44 0.10
N GLY A 76 -3.54 4.71 -0.07
CA GLY A 76 -2.93 5.22 -1.29
C GLY A 76 -1.51 4.70 -1.52
N GLY A 77 -0.82 5.26 -2.52
CA GLY A 77 0.54 4.91 -2.91
C GLY A 77 0.63 3.98 -4.10
N GLY A 78 1.84 3.70 -4.57
CA GLY A 78 2.14 2.90 -5.77
C GLY A 78 1.96 1.40 -5.60
N ALA A 79 2.06 0.67 -6.70
CA ALA A 79 2.02 -0.78 -6.73
C ALA A 79 3.29 -1.38 -6.13
N VAL A 80 3.14 -2.49 -5.41
CA VAL A 80 4.25 -3.24 -4.81
C VAL A 80 4.08 -4.73 -5.08
N TYR A 81 5.20 -5.40 -5.33
CA TYR A 81 5.26 -6.86 -5.33
C TYR A 81 5.62 -7.33 -3.92
N VAL A 82 4.89 -8.29 -3.40
CA VAL A 82 5.06 -8.84 -2.06
C VAL A 82 5.09 -10.36 -2.14
N ASP A 83 6.04 -10.96 -1.46
CA ASP A 83 6.17 -12.41 -1.32
C ASP A 83 6.76 -12.76 0.07
N ASN A 84 7.15 -14.02 0.24
CA ASN A 84 7.78 -14.50 1.46
C ASN A 84 9.24 -14.02 1.67
N GLY A 85 9.75 -13.12 0.84
CA GLY A 85 11.02 -12.41 1.05
C GLY A 85 10.88 -11.16 1.90
N ALA A 86 9.65 -10.74 2.22
CA ALA A 86 9.37 -9.53 2.98
C ALA A 86 8.45 -9.78 4.17
N VAL A 87 8.72 -9.11 5.28
CA VAL A 87 7.78 -8.99 6.41
C VAL A 87 7.02 -7.68 6.26
N ASN A 88 5.71 -7.76 6.22
CA ASN A 88 4.83 -6.60 6.28
C ASN A 88 4.36 -6.41 7.70
N VAL A 89 4.43 -5.20 8.20
CA VAL A 89 3.98 -4.85 9.55
C VAL A 89 2.93 -3.75 9.41
N CYS A 90 1.68 -4.12 9.63
CA CYS A 90 0.56 -3.18 9.62
C CYS A 90 0.12 -2.85 11.04
N PHE A 91 -0.50 -1.68 11.18
CA PHE A 91 -0.91 -1.14 12.48
C PHE A 91 -2.31 -0.55 12.40
N LEU A 92 -3.02 -0.70 13.51
CA LEU A 92 -4.12 0.18 13.89
C LEU A 92 -3.68 0.96 15.13
N MET A 93 -3.65 2.29 15.03
CA MET A 93 -3.23 3.17 16.12
C MET A 93 -4.31 4.21 16.39
N PRO A 94 -4.42 4.75 17.62
CA PRO A 94 -5.25 5.92 17.89
C PRO A 94 -4.92 7.07 16.94
N GLY A 95 -5.93 7.77 16.44
CA GLY A 95 -5.77 8.82 15.43
C GLY A 95 -5.38 10.19 15.97
N ASP A 96 -5.31 10.34 17.29
CA ASP A 96 -4.92 11.56 18.01
C ASP A 96 -3.40 11.75 18.12
N THR A 97 -2.63 10.79 17.58
CA THR A 97 -1.17 10.84 17.61
C THR A 97 -0.63 11.72 16.47
N ASP A 98 0.52 12.35 16.69
CA ASP A 98 1.26 13.13 15.69
C ASP A 98 2.04 12.26 14.68
N VAL A 99 1.64 10.99 14.57
CA VAL A 99 2.20 10.00 13.63
C VAL A 99 1.56 10.10 12.26
N TYR A 100 0.27 10.49 12.17
CA TYR A 100 -0.42 10.56 10.89
C TYR A 100 0.28 11.53 9.92
N GLY A 101 0.70 11.01 8.75
CA GLY A 101 1.46 11.76 7.74
C GLY A 101 2.94 11.99 8.08
N ASN A 102 3.37 11.62 9.29
CA ASN A 102 4.75 11.74 9.74
C ASN A 102 5.48 10.40 9.64
N TYR A 103 5.91 10.03 8.44
CA TYR A 103 6.59 8.76 8.19
C TYR A 103 7.88 8.59 8.99
N LYS A 104 8.58 9.68 9.36
CA LYS A 104 9.76 9.59 10.20
C LYS A 104 9.43 9.04 11.59
N LYS A 105 8.37 9.56 12.22
CA LYS A 105 7.91 9.04 13.52
C LYS A 105 7.34 7.63 13.40
N PHE A 106 6.61 7.36 12.30
CA PHE A 106 6.03 6.04 12.04
C PHE A 106 7.08 4.95 11.92
N TYR A 107 8.19 5.24 11.25
CA TYR A 107 9.28 4.30 11.05
C TYR A 107 10.26 4.19 12.23
N GLN A 108 10.35 5.20 13.10
CA GLN A 108 11.40 5.25 14.12
C GLN A 108 11.53 3.98 14.95
N PRO A 109 10.42 3.35 15.46
CA PRO A 109 10.54 2.09 16.21
C PRO A 109 11.15 0.96 15.37
N ALA A 110 10.79 0.86 14.09
CA ALA A 110 11.34 -0.17 13.20
C ALA A 110 12.83 0.09 12.90
N VAL A 111 13.23 1.34 12.71
CA VAL A 111 14.64 1.70 12.51
C VAL A 111 15.47 1.34 13.74
N ASP A 112 14.97 1.62 14.94
CA ASP A 112 15.66 1.27 16.18
C ASP A 112 15.84 -0.25 16.33
N VAL A 113 14.81 -1.03 16.00
CA VAL A 113 14.88 -2.51 15.97
C VAL A 113 15.90 -2.98 14.93
N LEU A 114 15.82 -2.49 13.69
CA LEU A 114 16.75 -2.87 12.62
C LEU A 114 18.20 -2.54 12.97
N HIS A 115 18.45 -1.38 13.60
CA HIS A 115 19.77 -1.01 14.08
C HIS A 115 20.27 -1.97 15.17
N SER A 116 19.40 -2.39 16.09
CA SER A 116 19.76 -3.38 17.13
C SER A 116 20.14 -4.74 16.52
N LEU A 117 19.50 -5.12 15.40
CA LEU A 117 19.79 -6.33 14.66
C LEU A 117 21.02 -6.21 13.74
N GLY A 118 21.63 -5.03 13.64
CA GLY A 118 22.86 -4.78 12.88
C GLY A 118 22.70 -3.94 11.61
N ALA A 119 21.48 -3.74 11.13
CA ALA A 119 21.21 -2.95 9.93
C ALA A 119 21.31 -1.42 10.19
N THR A 120 22.46 -0.96 10.69
CA THR A 120 22.70 0.44 11.14
C THR A 120 22.72 1.44 10.00
N GLU A 121 22.81 0.99 8.75
CA GLU A 121 22.77 1.85 7.56
C GLU A 121 21.33 2.19 7.11
N VAL A 122 20.31 1.59 7.77
CA VAL A 122 18.91 1.84 7.45
C VAL A 122 18.47 3.18 7.99
N GLU A 123 17.95 4.03 7.13
CA GLU A 123 17.46 5.36 7.48
C GLU A 123 16.19 5.71 6.70
N GLN A 124 15.34 6.57 7.27
CA GLN A 124 14.17 7.09 6.55
C GLN A 124 14.62 8.18 5.58
N ARG A 125 14.25 8.01 4.29
CA ARG A 125 14.51 8.99 3.23
C ARG A 125 13.27 9.21 2.35
N GLY A 126 13.23 10.39 1.76
CA GLY A 126 12.10 10.77 0.91
C GLY A 126 10.80 10.90 1.73
N ARG A 127 9.68 10.58 1.07
CA ARG A 127 8.36 10.72 1.69
C ARG A 127 8.05 9.57 2.65
N ASN A 128 8.18 8.34 2.19
CA ASN A 128 7.64 7.16 2.87
C ASN A 128 8.50 5.89 2.70
N ASP A 129 9.80 6.04 2.48
CA ASP A 129 10.71 4.91 2.28
C ASP A 129 11.75 4.81 3.41
N LEU A 130 12.20 3.57 3.70
CA LEU A 130 13.49 3.33 4.32
C LEU A 130 14.51 2.94 3.25
N THR A 131 15.71 3.45 3.40
CA THR A 131 16.83 3.16 2.49
C THR A 131 18.07 2.71 3.25
N ALA A 132 18.88 1.89 2.61
CA ALA A 132 20.23 1.57 3.03
C ALA A 132 21.14 1.61 1.79
N ARG A 133 22.33 2.16 1.89
CA ARG A 133 23.28 2.33 0.76
C ARG A 133 22.63 3.02 -0.47
N GLY A 134 21.71 3.94 -0.21
CA GLY A 134 20.97 4.64 -1.27
C GLY A 134 19.90 3.81 -1.99
N LYS A 135 19.62 2.57 -1.55
CA LYS A 135 18.59 1.71 -2.12
C LYS A 135 17.42 1.52 -1.16
N LYS A 136 16.22 1.42 -1.68
CA LYS A 136 15.00 1.17 -0.92
C LYS A 136 15.01 -0.23 -0.30
N VAL A 137 14.75 -0.31 0.99
CA VAL A 137 14.58 -1.55 1.78
C VAL A 137 13.20 -1.67 2.41
N SER A 138 12.39 -0.61 2.34
CA SER A 138 11.02 -0.56 2.87
C SER A 138 10.22 0.53 2.20
N GLY A 139 8.91 0.33 2.09
CA GLY A 139 7.94 1.35 1.73
C GLY A 139 6.76 1.32 2.69
N ALA A 140 6.22 2.50 3.03
CA ALA A 140 5.07 2.63 3.92
C ALA A 140 3.89 3.32 3.24
N ALA A 141 2.69 3.01 3.76
CA ALA A 141 1.46 3.72 3.44
C ALA A 141 0.60 3.82 4.70
N MET A 142 -0.17 4.90 4.82
CA MET A 142 -1.11 5.07 5.91
C MET A 142 -2.32 5.89 5.48
N THR A 143 -3.43 5.69 6.18
CA THR A 143 -4.64 6.48 6.05
C THR A 143 -5.28 6.69 7.42
N LEU A 144 -6.18 7.67 7.53
CA LEU A 144 -6.98 7.91 8.73
C LEU A 144 -8.40 7.44 8.47
N VAL A 145 -8.86 6.45 9.22
CA VAL A 145 -10.19 5.86 9.09
C VAL A 145 -10.83 5.75 10.46
N ARG A 146 -12.06 6.31 10.61
CA ARG A 146 -12.84 6.25 11.86
C ARG A 146 -12.06 6.70 13.09
N GLY A 147 -11.22 7.73 12.96
CA GLY A 147 -10.40 8.24 14.06
C GLY A 147 -9.23 7.34 14.45
N LYS A 148 -8.91 6.30 13.67
CA LYS A 148 -7.73 5.44 13.84
C LYS A 148 -6.79 5.59 12.65
N ILE A 149 -5.49 5.58 12.89
CA ILE A 149 -4.48 5.47 11.83
C ILE A 149 -4.40 4.00 11.45
N TYR A 150 -4.73 3.70 10.19
CA TYR A 150 -4.48 2.41 9.55
C TYR A 150 -3.35 2.54 8.56
N GLY A 151 -2.30 1.78 8.74
CA GLY A 151 -1.14 1.86 7.86
C GLY A 151 -0.13 0.77 8.17
N GLY A 152 0.92 0.70 7.36
CA GLY A 152 1.97 -0.29 7.52
C GLY A 152 3.16 -0.01 6.64
N TYR A 153 4.18 -0.85 6.79
CA TYR A 153 5.37 -0.87 5.97
C TYR A 153 5.81 -2.32 5.66
N SER A 154 6.45 -2.49 4.53
CA SER A 154 7.16 -3.72 4.20
C SER A 154 8.62 -3.62 4.65
N LEU A 155 9.19 -4.72 5.14
CA LEU A 155 10.62 -4.85 5.45
C LEU A 155 11.20 -5.94 4.55
N LEU A 156 11.99 -5.54 3.55
CA LEU A 156 12.53 -6.44 2.55
C LEU A 156 13.74 -7.18 3.13
N LEU A 157 13.57 -8.42 3.60
CA LEU A 157 14.67 -9.28 4.01
C LEU A 157 15.43 -9.77 2.77
N ASP A 158 14.69 -10.31 1.81
CA ASP A 158 15.17 -10.75 0.50
C ASP A 158 14.33 -10.12 -0.62
N VAL A 159 14.84 -10.10 -1.85
CA VAL A 159 14.12 -9.53 -3.00
C VAL A 159 14.19 -10.46 -4.20
N ASN A 160 13.03 -10.87 -4.67
CA ASN A 160 12.90 -11.53 -5.96
C ASN A 160 12.79 -10.45 -7.08
N TYR A 161 13.94 -9.98 -7.55
CA TYR A 161 14.00 -8.91 -8.55
C TYR A 161 13.30 -9.27 -9.86
N GLU A 162 13.42 -10.53 -10.29
CA GLU A 162 12.80 -11.00 -11.52
C GLU A 162 11.27 -10.92 -11.42
N ALA A 163 10.69 -11.49 -10.38
CA ALA A 163 9.25 -11.45 -10.16
C ALA A 163 8.74 -10.02 -9.99
N MET A 164 9.45 -9.19 -9.21
CA MET A 164 9.09 -7.78 -8.99
C MET A 164 9.02 -6.99 -10.31
N VAL A 165 10.06 -7.10 -11.16
CA VAL A 165 10.09 -6.39 -12.44
C VAL A 165 9.02 -6.89 -13.39
N ASN A 166 8.88 -8.22 -13.51
CA ASN A 166 7.93 -8.83 -14.45
C ASN A 166 6.48 -8.56 -14.06
N ALA A 167 6.16 -8.59 -12.75
CA ALA A 167 4.80 -8.36 -12.28
C ALA A 167 4.36 -6.89 -12.35
N LEU A 168 5.31 -5.94 -12.13
CA LEU A 168 5.03 -4.50 -12.08
C LEU A 168 5.27 -3.74 -13.39
N THR A 169 5.49 -4.45 -14.49
CA THR A 169 5.69 -3.82 -15.80
C THR A 169 4.50 -4.12 -16.72
N PRO A 170 3.61 -3.16 -16.97
CA PRO A 170 2.32 -3.41 -17.63
C PRO A 170 2.42 -3.76 -19.13
N THR A 171 3.55 -3.58 -19.77
CA THR A 171 3.71 -3.85 -21.20
C THR A 171 4.64 -5.04 -21.46
N ARG A 172 4.26 -5.88 -22.45
CA ARG A 172 5.09 -6.96 -23.04
C ARG A 172 6.40 -6.47 -23.71
N LYS A 173 6.86 -5.26 -23.45
CA LYS A 173 8.23 -4.90 -23.82
C LYS A 173 9.12 -5.94 -23.16
N LYS A 174 9.84 -6.73 -23.99
CA LYS A 174 10.87 -7.67 -23.53
C LYS A 174 11.55 -7.04 -22.33
N ILE A 175 11.42 -7.68 -21.17
CA ILE A 175 12.13 -7.29 -19.98
C ILE A 175 13.57 -7.60 -20.28
N GLU A 176 14.23 -6.62 -20.88
CA GLU A 176 15.66 -6.66 -21.10
C GLU A 176 16.31 -6.71 -19.72
N SER A 177 17.46 -7.37 -19.64
CA SER A 177 18.34 -7.40 -18.45
C SER A 177 18.46 -6.03 -17.76
N LYS A 178 18.36 -4.95 -18.52
CA LYS A 178 18.29 -3.55 -18.05
C LYS A 178 17.15 -3.24 -17.06
N GLY A 179 16.00 -3.90 -17.17
CA GLY A 179 14.88 -3.69 -16.21
C GLY A 179 15.24 -4.21 -14.82
N ILE A 180 15.78 -5.43 -14.75
CA ILE A 180 16.22 -6.06 -13.49
C ILE A 180 17.40 -5.28 -12.89
N GLU A 181 18.37 -4.87 -13.69
CA GLU A 181 19.50 -4.03 -13.24
C GLU A 181 19.02 -2.69 -12.69
N SER A 182 18.04 -2.06 -13.35
CA SER A 182 17.44 -0.80 -12.89
C SER A 182 16.75 -0.96 -11.53
N VAL A 183 16.05 -2.07 -11.27
CA VAL A 183 15.43 -2.32 -9.96
C VAL A 183 16.50 -2.65 -8.92
N ARG A 184 17.48 -3.48 -9.22
CA ARG A 184 18.64 -3.76 -8.35
C ARG A 184 19.43 -2.50 -7.97
N ALA A 185 19.43 -1.49 -8.82
CA ALA A 185 20.07 -0.21 -8.52
C ALA A 185 19.27 0.60 -7.47
N ARG A 186 17.96 0.37 -7.35
CA ARG A 186 17.04 1.16 -6.51
C ARG A 186 16.50 0.43 -5.30
N VAL A 187 16.47 -0.91 -5.30
CA VAL A 187 15.89 -1.76 -4.24
C VAL A 187 16.93 -2.77 -3.78
N MET A 188 16.92 -3.13 -2.50
CA MET A 188 17.73 -4.21 -1.95
C MET A 188 17.04 -4.91 -0.78
N GLY A 189 17.43 -6.16 -0.52
CA GLY A 189 17.11 -6.86 0.73
C GLY A 189 18.06 -6.44 1.84
N MET A 190 17.62 -6.60 3.08
CA MET A 190 18.39 -6.22 4.29
C MET A 190 19.24 -7.34 4.87
N ARG A 191 19.12 -8.58 4.38
CA ARG A 191 19.77 -9.75 4.98
C ARG A 191 21.26 -9.54 5.25
N GLU A 192 21.99 -9.01 4.27
CA GLU A 192 23.43 -8.76 4.39
C GLU A 192 23.81 -7.62 5.35
N LEU A 193 22.84 -6.79 5.75
CA LEU A 193 23.05 -5.69 6.70
C LEU A 193 22.91 -6.17 8.15
N LEU A 194 22.29 -7.33 8.38
CA LEU A 194 22.10 -7.89 9.71
C LEU A 194 23.41 -8.43 10.29
N LYS A 195 23.48 -8.53 11.62
CA LYS A 195 24.60 -9.20 12.30
C LYS A 195 24.72 -10.64 11.82
N PRO A 196 25.95 -11.23 11.85
CA PRO A 196 26.19 -12.60 11.33
C PRO A 196 25.23 -13.63 11.89
N GLU A 197 24.84 -13.54 13.17
CA GLU A 197 23.91 -14.45 13.83
C GLU A 197 22.48 -14.38 13.25
N TYR A 198 22.10 -13.28 12.59
CA TYR A 198 20.78 -13.09 12.00
C TYR A 198 20.77 -13.21 10.46
N GLN A 199 21.91 -13.44 9.81
CA GLN A 199 21.95 -13.52 8.34
C GLN A 199 21.32 -14.80 7.77
N ASN A 200 21.16 -15.84 8.59
CA ASN A 200 20.57 -17.13 8.16
C ASN A 200 19.15 -17.37 8.70
N VAL A 201 18.52 -16.37 9.29
CA VAL A 201 17.16 -16.50 9.81
C VAL A 201 16.15 -16.76 8.68
N THR A 202 15.14 -17.56 8.98
CA THR A 202 13.95 -17.71 8.15
C THR A 202 13.11 -16.43 8.18
N ILE A 203 12.18 -16.30 7.26
CA ILE A 203 11.26 -15.15 7.25
C ILE A 203 10.41 -15.08 8.53
N ASP A 204 10.01 -16.23 9.07
CA ASP A 204 9.25 -16.31 10.32
C ASP A 204 10.09 -15.88 11.53
N GLU A 205 11.34 -16.31 11.62
CA GLU A 205 12.27 -15.86 12.65
C GLU A 205 12.54 -14.37 12.54
N PHE A 206 12.74 -13.83 11.33
CA PHE A 206 12.91 -12.40 11.12
C PHE A 206 11.65 -11.62 11.55
N LYS A 207 10.46 -12.10 11.18
CA LYS A 207 9.18 -11.54 11.64
C LYS A 207 9.12 -11.48 13.17
N ASN A 208 9.49 -12.58 13.84
CA ASN A 208 9.45 -12.65 15.31
C ASN A 208 10.46 -11.70 15.96
N LEU A 209 11.68 -11.55 15.40
CA LEU A 209 12.67 -10.57 15.87
C LEU A 209 12.11 -9.12 15.76
N ILE A 210 11.47 -8.80 14.65
CA ILE A 210 10.85 -7.48 14.46
C ILE A 210 9.73 -7.24 15.48
N ILE A 211 8.84 -8.24 15.68
CA ILE A 211 7.75 -8.13 16.66
C ILE A 211 8.30 -7.94 18.07
N CYS A 212 9.25 -8.77 18.48
CA CYS A 212 9.85 -8.69 19.81
C CYS A 212 10.46 -7.29 20.06
N GLY A 213 11.21 -6.78 19.09
CA GLY A 213 11.76 -5.43 19.18
C GLY A 213 10.72 -4.32 19.26
N LEU A 214 9.67 -4.39 18.43
CA LEU A 214 8.59 -3.39 18.42
C LEU A 214 7.74 -3.41 19.69
N MET A 215 7.56 -4.59 20.30
CA MET A 215 6.79 -4.76 21.53
C MET A 215 7.63 -4.61 22.79
N GLY A 216 8.96 -4.58 22.67
CA GLY A 216 9.89 -4.52 23.82
C GLY A 216 9.89 -5.79 24.66
N ILE A 217 9.76 -6.96 24.04
CA ILE A 217 9.75 -8.28 24.67
C ILE A 217 10.94 -9.13 24.22
N GLU A 218 11.35 -10.12 25.00
CA GLU A 218 12.46 -11.00 24.65
C GLU A 218 12.01 -12.25 23.88
N ASP A 219 10.84 -12.80 24.20
CA ASP A 219 10.26 -13.98 23.52
C ASP A 219 8.88 -13.61 22.94
N ILE A 220 8.62 -14.03 21.72
CA ILE A 220 7.34 -13.85 21.04
C ILE A 220 6.15 -14.45 21.80
N LYS A 221 6.40 -15.41 22.68
CA LYS A 221 5.39 -16.01 23.57
C LYS A 221 4.86 -15.03 24.60
N ASP A 222 5.64 -14.01 24.94
CA ASP A 222 5.24 -12.96 25.90
C ASP A 222 4.39 -11.88 25.25
N ALA A 223 4.16 -11.95 23.95
CA ALA A 223 3.35 -10.97 23.23
C ALA A 223 1.90 -10.98 23.72
N LYS A 224 1.38 -9.80 24.06
CA LYS A 224 -0.04 -9.62 24.37
C LYS A 224 -0.86 -9.84 23.11
N ARG A 225 -1.52 -10.98 23.00
CA ARG A 225 -2.29 -11.38 21.82
C ARG A 225 -3.77 -11.04 21.97
N TYR A 226 -4.41 -10.74 20.84
CA TYR A 226 -5.85 -10.79 20.71
C TYR A 226 -6.19 -12.00 19.81
N GLU A 227 -6.93 -12.93 20.36
CA GLU A 227 -7.31 -14.16 19.66
C GLU A 227 -8.65 -13.94 18.94
N LEU A 228 -8.64 -14.08 17.61
CA LEU A 228 -9.82 -14.05 16.78
C LEU A 228 -10.66 -15.32 16.98
N THR A 229 -11.95 -15.15 17.21
CA THR A 229 -12.91 -16.27 17.35
C THR A 229 -13.20 -16.95 16.01
N ASP A 230 -13.85 -18.11 16.03
CA ASP A 230 -14.30 -18.76 14.79
C ASP A 230 -15.32 -17.92 14.02
N GLU A 231 -16.16 -17.15 14.71
CA GLU A 231 -17.10 -16.21 14.12
C GLU A 231 -16.35 -15.04 13.43
N ASP A 232 -15.30 -14.51 14.06
CA ASP A 232 -14.43 -13.49 13.45
C ASP A 232 -13.80 -14.04 12.18
N TRP A 233 -13.23 -15.24 12.22
CA TRP A 233 -12.61 -15.87 11.07
C TRP A 233 -13.60 -16.14 9.93
N ALA A 234 -14.83 -16.53 10.23
CA ALA A 234 -15.86 -16.71 9.22
C ALA A 234 -16.23 -15.37 8.54
N ALA A 235 -16.32 -14.29 9.33
CA ALA A 235 -16.59 -12.96 8.81
C ALA A 235 -15.40 -12.39 8.02
N ILE A 236 -14.18 -12.66 8.44
CA ILE A 236 -12.95 -12.28 7.72
C ILE A 236 -12.89 -12.99 6.37
N GLU A 237 -13.18 -14.30 6.31
CA GLU A 237 -13.20 -15.07 5.06
C GLU A 237 -14.25 -14.53 4.10
N LYS A 238 -15.45 -14.25 4.61
CA LYS A 238 -16.51 -13.61 3.83
C LYS A 238 -16.07 -12.25 3.28
N LEU A 239 -15.42 -11.40 4.09
CA LEU A 239 -14.91 -10.11 3.65
C LEU A 239 -13.80 -10.27 2.61
N ALA A 240 -12.93 -11.28 2.73
CA ALA A 240 -11.91 -11.57 1.73
C ALA A 240 -12.55 -11.91 0.38
N ASP A 241 -13.57 -12.74 0.35
CA ASP A 241 -14.29 -13.12 -0.88
C ASP A 241 -15.07 -11.95 -1.48
N GLU A 242 -15.79 -11.20 -0.66
CA GLU A 242 -16.62 -10.07 -1.12
C GLU A 242 -15.82 -8.87 -1.60
N LYS A 243 -14.58 -8.71 -1.13
CA LYS A 243 -13.75 -7.54 -1.44
C LYS A 243 -12.39 -7.93 -2.05
N TYR A 244 -11.49 -8.51 -1.30
CA TYR A 244 -10.07 -8.62 -1.69
C TYR A 244 -9.77 -9.71 -2.72
N ARG A 245 -10.65 -10.70 -2.87
CA ARG A 245 -10.63 -11.68 -3.96
C ARG A 245 -11.60 -11.30 -5.09
N ASN A 246 -12.40 -10.24 -4.89
CA ASN A 246 -13.43 -9.80 -5.84
C ASN A 246 -12.80 -8.98 -6.99
N TRP A 247 -13.18 -9.32 -8.20
CA TRP A 247 -12.69 -8.67 -9.41
C TRP A 247 -13.10 -7.19 -9.48
N ASP A 248 -14.34 -6.85 -9.11
CA ASP A 248 -14.85 -5.47 -9.16
C ASP A 248 -14.09 -4.52 -8.21
N TRP A 249 -13.60 -5.03 -7.09
CA TRP A 249 -12.75 -4.27 -6.18
C TRP A 249 -11.31 -4.10 -6.70
N ASN A 250 -10.69 -5.20 -7.13
CA ASN A 250 -9.28 -5.22 -7.48
C ASN A 250 -9.01 -4.54 -8.83
N TYR A 251 -9.82 -4.86 -9.84
CA TYR A 251 -9.66 -4.34 -11.20
C TYR A 251 -10.63 -3.21 -11.50
N GLY A 252 -11.89 -3.35 -11.06
CA GLY A 252 -12.97 -2.44 -11.36
C GLY A 252 -13.45 -2.58 -12.80
N LYS A 253 -14.65 -2.08 -13.09
CA LYS A 253 -15.10 -1.86 -14.47
C LYS A 253 -14.53 -0.53 -14.93
N SER A 254 -13.45 -0.56 -15.71
CA SER A 254 -12.93 0.64 -16.36
C SER A 254 -13.76 0.91 -17.61
N PRO A 255 -14.65 1.92 -17.64
CA PRO A 255 -15.29 2.34 -18.88
C PRO A 255 -14.22 2.79 -19.88
N ARG A 256 -14.54 2.77 -21.17
CA ARG A 256 -13.66 3.35 -22.20
C ARG A 256 -13.75 4.87 -22.10
N TYR A 257 -12.62 5.50 -21.81
CA TYR A 257 -12.48 6.94 -21.77
C TYR A 257 -11.89 7.44 -23.07
N ASN A 258 -12.36 8.61 -23.55
CA ASN A 258 -11.87 9.22 -24.77
C ASN A 258 -10.91 10.39 -24.50
N TYR A 259 -10.70 10.72 -23.21
CA TYR A 259 -9.86 11.84 -22.81
C TYR A 259 -9.06 11.44 -21.56
N ASN A 260 -7.77 11.27 -21.73
CA ASN A 260 -6.88 10.86 -20.63
C ASN A 260 -5.75 11.87 -20.47
N ARG A 261 -5.47 12.26 -19.23
CA ARG A 261 -4.38 13.17 -18.87
C ARG A 261 -3.75 12.71 -17.57
N ASP A 262 -2.44 12.56 -17.59
CA ASP A 262 -1.66 12.21 -16.41
C ASP A 262 -0.43 13.09 -16.25
N ALA A 263 -0.06 13.34 -15.00
CA ALA A 263 1.19 14.00 -14.65
C ALA A 263 1.70 13.55 -13.28
N HIS A 264 3.02 13.64 -13.12
CA HIS A 264 3.66 13.48 -11.82
C HIS A 264 3.76 14.84 -11.13
N LEU A 265 2.91 15.06 -10.12
CA LEU A 265 2.86 16.26 -9.30
C LEU A 265 3.65 16.07 -7.99
N ALA A 266 3.74 17.11 -7.18
CA ALA A 266 4.38 17.02 -5.85
C ALA A 266 3.71 15.99 -4.92
N ILE A 267 2.42 15.70 -5.13
CA ILE A 267 1.62 14.73 -4.38
C ILE A 267 1.76 13.29 -4.88
N GLY A 268 2.41 13.06 -6.02
CA GLY A 268 2.47 11.79 -6.74
C GLY A 268 1.87 11.91 -8.15
N THR A 269 1.71 10.79 -8.83
CA THR A 269 1.05 10.73 -10.14
C THR A 269 -0.46 10.91 -9.97
N VAL A 270 -1.06 11.72 -10.83
CA VAL A 270 -2.52 11.86 -10.95
C VAL A 270 -2.89 11.63 -12.42
N ASP A 271 -3.86 10.75 -12.66
CA ASP A 271 -4.40 10.42 -13.98
C ASP A 271 -5.91 10.71 -13.98
N PHE A 272 -6.33 11.62 -14.85
CA PHE A 272 -7.72 11.89 -15.17
C PHE A 272 -8.11 11.12 -16.43
N SER A 273 -8.96 10.13 -16.27
CA SER A 273 -9.61 9.39 -17.36
C SER A 273 -11.04 9.87 -17.49
N LEU A 274 -11.35 10.62 -18.56
CA LEU A 274 -12.62 11.30 -18.77
C LEU A 274 -13.30 10.82 -20.04
N GLU A 275 -14.62 10.71 -20.02
CA GLU A 275 -15.45 10.65 -21.21
C GLU A 275 -16.05 12.02 -21.43
N VAL A 276 -15.71 12.62 -22.57
CA VAL A 276 -16.15 13.98 -22.93
C VAL A 276 -17.02 13.93 -24.17
N GLU A 277 -18.24 14.46 -24.05
CA GLU A 277 -19.21 14.59 -25.13
C GLU A 277 -19.68 16.05 -25.21
N GLU A 278 -19.69 16.60 -26.42
CA GLU A 278 -20.07 18.00 -26.68
C GLU A 278 -19.37 19.03 -25.76
N GLY A 279 -18.08 18.74 -25.41
CA GLY A 279 -17.26 19.59 -24.55
C GLY A 279 -17.61 19.52 -23.05
N ARG A 280 -18.44 18.55 -22.64
CA ARG A 280 -18.79 18.29 -21.24
C ARG A 280 -18.32 16.92 -20.80
N ILE A 281 -17.90 16.82 -19.56
CA ILE A 281 -17.50 15.55 -18.92
C ILE A 281 -18.77 14.75 -18.63
N THR A 282 -18.92 13.57 -19.25
CA THR A 282 -20.04 12.66 -19.01
C THR A 282 -19.66 11.53 -18.05
N LYS A 283 -18.36 11.17 -17.99
CA LYS A 283 -17.81 10.25 -16.98
C LYS A 283 -16.43 10.73 -16.57
N ALA A 284 -16.09 10.48 -15.32
CA ALA A 284 -14.77 10.76 -14.77
C ALA A 284 -14.27 9.60 -13.93
N LYS A 285 -12.98 9.29 -14.06
CA LYS A 285 -12.22 8.44 -13.16
C LYS A 285 -10.88 9.09 -12.88
N ILE A 286 -10.48 9.02 -11.61
CA ILE A 286 -9.22 9.57 -11.14
C ILE A 286 -8.40 8.45 -10.55
N TYR A 287 -7.22 8.23 -11.13
CA TYR A 287 -6.26 7.24 -10.68
C TYR A 287 -4.96 7.91 -10.24
N GLY A 288 -4.13 7.19 -9.51
CA GLY A 288 -2.82 7.68 -9.12
C GLY A 288 -2.21 6.99 -7.92
N ASP A 289 -1.02 7.45 -7.57
CA ASP A 289 -0.26 6.97 -6.41
C ASP A 289 -0.19 8.00 -5.27
N PHE A 290 -1.08 9.00 -5.31
CA PHE A 290 -1.22 10.03 -4.28
C PHE A 290 -1.84 9.46 -2.98
N PHE A 291 -1.70 10.23 -1.89
CA PHE A 291 -2.24 9.88 -0.58
C PHE A 291 -3.33 10.87 -0.18
N GLY A 292 -4.57 10.44 -0.28
CA GLY A 292 -5.76 11.18 0.18
C GLY A 292 -6.43 10.49 1.36
N LYS A 293 -7.26 11.24 2.08
CA LYS A 293 -8.14 10.75 3.16
C LYS A 293 -9.55 10.45 2.64
N GLY A 294 -9.98 11.18 1.62
CA GLY A 294 -11.30 11.11 1.02
C GLY A 294 -11.40 10.08 -0.11
N ASN A 295 -12.63 9.73 -0.47
CA ASN A 295 -12.90 8.93 -1.64
C ASN A 295 -12.93 9.85 -2.87
N VAL A 296 -11.98 9.67 -3.80
CA VAL A 296 -11.91 10.49 -5.02
C VAL A 296 -13.17 10.43 -5.89
N ARG A 297 -14.06 9.46 -5.64
CA ARG A 297 -15.37 9.41 -6.27
C ARG A 297 -16.19 10.67 -6.06
N ASP A 298 -16.06 11.31 -4.91
CA ASP A 298 -16.76 12.57 -4.62
C ASP A 298 -16.28 13.69 -5.58
N VAL A 299 -14.99 13.69 -5.94
CA VAL A 299 -14.40 14.60 -6.92
C VAL A 299 -14.83 14.22 -8.34
N GLU A 300 -14.81 12.93 -8.68
CA GLU A 300 -15.29 12.41 -9.97
C GLU A 300 -16.74 12.85 -10.23
N GLU A 301 -17.62 12.70 -9.23
CA GLU A 301 -19.04 13.10 -9.33
C GLU A 301 -19.20 14.61 -9.52
N LYS A 302 -18.33 15.44 -8.94
CA LYS A 302 -18.34 16.89 -9.12
C LYS A 302 -17.93 17.34 -10.53
N LEU A 303 -17.12 16.54 -11.23
CA LEU A 303 -16.71 16.82 -12.58
C LEU A 303 -17.78 16.48 -13.64
N ILE A 304 -18.77 15.64 -13.31
CA ILE A 304 -19.83 15.25 -14.26
C ILE A 304 -20.68 16.46 -14.63
N GLY A 305 -20.84 16.67 -15.95
CA GLY A 305 -21.58 17.80 -16.53
C GLY A 305 -20.76 19.08 -16.69
N VAL A 306 -19.58 19.17 -16.09
CA VAL A 306 -18.68 20.33 -16.19
C VAL A 306 -18.11 20.43 -17.61
N ARG A 307 -18.05 21.65 -18.15
CA ARG A 307 -17.37 21.89 -19.43
C ARG A 307 -15.86 21.80 -19.25
N VAL A 308 -15.17 21.24 -20.24
CA VAL A 308 -13.70 21.19 -20.27
C VAL A 308 -13.15 22.57 -20.63
N LYS A 309 -13.35 23.52 -19.71
CA LYS A 309 -12.86 24.90 -19.75
C LYS A 309 -12.29 25.29 -18.40
N GLU A 310 -11.25 26.14 -18.42
CA GLU A 310 -10.51 26.52 -17.21
C GLU A 310 -11.44 27.07 -16.12
N GLU A 311 -12.29 28.03 -16.46
CA GLU A 311 -13.19 28.71 -15.52
C GLU A 311 -14.16 27.74 -14.86
N ASP A 312 -14.80 26.82 -15.63
CA ASP A 312 -15.78 25.87 -15.16
C ASP A 312 -15.12 24.79 -14.28
N LEU A 313 -13.93 24.34 -14.66
CA LEU A 313 -13.15 23.37 -13.90
C LEU A 313 -12.63 23.94 -12.58
N LEU A 314 -12.15 25.19 -12.59
CA LEU A 314 -11.73 25.89 -11.38
C LEU A 314 -12.91 26.11 -10.42
N GLU A 315 -14.09 26.49 -10.92
CA GLU A 315 -15.30 26.61 -10.12
C GLU A 315 -15.67 25.28 -9.48
N ALA A 316 -15.71 24.18 -10.25
CA ALA A 316 -16.08 22.86 -9.76
C ALA A 316 -15.08 22.35 -8.70
N LEU A 317 -13.78 22.41 -8.96
CA LEU A 317 -12.74 21.93 -8.05
C LEU A 317 -12.52 22.88 -6.85
N GLY A 318 -12.77 24.19 -7.02
CA GLY A 318 -12.66 25.18 -5.94
C GLY A 318 -13.70 25.02 -4.82
N THR A 319 -14.76 24.24 -5.06
CA THR A 319 -15.78 23.92 -4.03
C THR A 319 -15.40 22.73 -3.15
N ILE A 320 -14.26 22.09 -3.41
CA ILE A 320 -13.84 20.83 -2.78
C ILE A 320 -12.58 21.09 -1.93
N ASP A 321 -12.51 20.48 -0.76
CA ASP A 321 -11.25 20.40 -0.01
C ASP A 321 -10.29 19.41 -0.69
N LEU A 322 -9.58 19.89 -1.72
CA LEU A 322 -8.65 19.07 -2.50
C LEU A 322 -7.54 18.43 -1.65
N ALA A 323 -7.13 19.12 -0.58
CA ALA A 323 -6.13 18.58 0.34
C ALA A 323 -6.61 17.32 1.05
N PHE A 324 -7.91 17.20 1.29
CA PHE A 324 -8.53 16.00 1.86
C PHE A 324 -8.48 14.80 0.89
N TYR A 325 -8.62 15.03 -0.42
CA TYR A 325 -8.68 13.96 -1.43
C TYR A 325 -7.32 13.59 -2.01
N PHE A 326 -6.44 14.57 -2.22
CA PHE A 326 -5.18 14.36 -2.95
C PHE A 326 -3.93 14.64 -2.13
N GLY A 327 -4.04 15.34 -1.00
CA GLY A 327 -2.90 15.95 -0.31
C GLY A 327 -2.70 17.40 -0.77
N ASN A 328 -1.54 17.98 -0.50
CA ASN A 328 -1.27 19.39 -0.75
C ASN A 328 -1.12 19.69 -2.26
N VAL A 329 -2.21 19.98 -2.93
CA VAL A 329 -2.31 20.35 -4.36
C VAL A 329 -3.29 21.50 -4.55
N GLU A 330 -2.98 22.40 -5.46
CA GLU A 330 -3.85 23.52 -5.81
C GLU A 330 -4.83 23.12 -6.92
N ALA A 331 -6.04 23.70 -6.91
CA ALA A 331 -7.03 23.44 -7.95
C ALA A 331 -6.49 23.76 -9.35
N LYS A 332 -5.68 24.81 -9.47
CA LYS A 332 -5.05 25.21 -10.72
C LYS A 332 -4.13 24.14 -11.30
N GLU A 333 -3.37 23.43 -10.48
CA GLU A 333 -2.47 22.36 -10.94
C GLU A 333 -3.27 21.19 -11.57
N LEU A 334 -4.41 20.82 -10.96
CA LEU A 334 -5.29 19.78 -11.49
C LEU A 334 -6.02 20.25 -12.75
N VAL A 335 -6.45 21.51 -12.81
CA VAL A 335 -7.08 22.08 -14.00
C VAL A 335 -6.09 22.15 -15.15
N ASP A 336 -4.87 22.60 -14.92
CA ASP A 336 -3.81 22.64 -15.94
C ASP A 336 -3.50 21.23 -16.46
N LEU A 337 -3.51 20.22 -15.58
CA LEU A 337 -3.37 18.83 -15.99
C LEU A 337 -4.54 18.37 -16.88
N ILE A 338 -5.79 18.67 -16.51
CA ILE A 338 -6.95 18.32 -17.34
C ILE A 338 -6.90 18.99 -18.72
N LEU A 339 -6.40 20.22 -18.80
CA LEU A 339 -6.39 21.02 -20.03
C LEU A 339 -5.14 20.81 -20.89
N SER A 340 -4.10 20.10 -20.38
CA SER A 340 -2.84 19.81 -21.12
C SER A 340 -3.06 18.81 -22.29
#